data_3949071d3966ec81eb7767a8c91e73ae
#
_entry.id   3949071d3966ec81eb7767a8c91e73ae
#
_cell.length_a   1.000
_cell.length_b   1.000
_cell.length_c   1.000
_cell.angle_alpha   90.00
_cell.angle_beta   90.00
_cell.angle_gamma   90.00
#
_symmetry.space_group_name_H-M   'P 1'
#
loop_
_entity.id
_entity.type
_entity.pdbx_description
1 polymer ?
#
loop_
_entity_poly.entity_id
_entity_poly.type
_entity_poly.pdbx_seq_one_letter_code
_entity_poly.pdbx_strand_id
1 'polypeptide(L)'
;MLFGLTKRQLVCFGSAALIGVPLFFLSKGSMGTTPAALCMILVMLPFFLFALYEKNGQTPEALLGNLIQCKFTRPKKRVYQTNNAYSALEKQAELERTVGRIASGAGKRGKGRRRLTRQERKQIEAVIRQAKGDGKNHTVQASLPFRNMHPDGLCRLDDRHFSKTIAYADVSYRLAGPDDQRDIFERLCDFYNGYDPSIGVQMTLSSSHKAGGGDLFRMAAQGDDLDGIRAEASGILQTQYERGSNGYVKSKYVTLTIEAESIQAARARFSRIEADTLNRFKVMGAAAKVLDGKERLALLHGLLHPRGEPFAFEWDWLAPSGLSVKDFIVPSSFEFGETRRFRMGEMYGAVSFLQILAPEIQDRILTDFMDVEGNLLVT
;
A
#
# COMPACT_ATOMS: atom_id res chain seq x y z
N MET A 1 16.18 -12.12 32.82
CA MET A 1 15.32 -13.13 33.48
C MET A 1 15.89 -13.39 34.86
N LEU A 2 15.13 -13.18 35.92
CA LEU A 2 15.53 -13.53 37.30
C LEU A 2 14.81 -14.84 37.65
N PHE A 3 15.55 -15.89 37.97
CA PHE A 3 15.00 -17.23 38.27
C PHE A 3 14.15 -17.89 37.17
N GLY A 4 14.38 -17.57 35.90
CA GLY A 4 13.59 -18.11 34.79
C GLY A 4 12.19 -17.49 34.62
N LEU A 5 11.82 -16.53 35.45
CA LEU A 5 10.53 -15.83 35.43
C LEU A 5 10.61 -14.53 34.63
N THR A 6 9.52 -14.21 33.94
CA THR A 6 9.38 -12.91 33.27
C THR A 6 9.13 -11.81 34.31
N LYS A 7 9.46 -10.54 33.98
CA LYS A 7 9.20 -9.40 34.88
C LYS A 7 7.75 -9.35 35.37
N ARG A 8 6.82 -9.68 34.49
CA ARG A 8 5.37 -9.75 34.77
C ARG A 8 5.05 -10.81 35.82
N GLN A 9 5.54 -12.03 35.64
CA GLN A 9 5.32 -13.14 36.59
C GLN A 9 5.87 -12.80 37.96
N LEU A 10 7.04 -12.17 38.03
CA LEU A 10 7.65 -11.76 39.30
C LEU A 10 6.77 -10.73 40.04
N VAL A 11 6.21 -9.74 39.33
CA VAL A 11 5.32 -8.72 39.91
C VAL A 11 4.02 -9.36 40.39
N CYS A 12 3.39 -10.22 39.58
CA CYS A 12 2.13 -10.88 39.95
C CYS A 12 2.30 -11.83 41.11
N PHE A 13 3.36 -12.63 41.15
CA PHE A 13 3.65 -13.52 42.28
C PHE A 13 4.02 -12.74 43.54
N GLY A 14 4.80 -11.68 43.41
CA GLY A 14 5.13 -10.78 44.50
C GLY A 14 3.90 -10.12 45.13
N SER A 15 2.99 -9.60 44.28
CA SER A 15 1.74 -9.00 44.79
C SER A 15 0.79 -10.02 45.38
N ALA A 16 0.70 -11.23 44.85
CA ALA A 16 -0.07 -12.33 45.41
C ALA A 16 0.42 -12.70 46.81
N ALA A 17 1.73 -12.81 47.00
CA ALA A 17 2.34 -13.12 48.31
C ALA A 17 2.14 -11.98 49.29
N LEU A 18 2.29 -10.72 48.85
CA LEU A 18 2.15 -9.54 49.74
C LEU A 18 0.74 -9.35 50.25
N ILE A 19 -0.29 -9.80 49.51
CA ILE A 19 -1.70 -9.76 49.96
C ILE A 19 -2.12 -11.06 50.65
N GLY A 20 -1.73 -12.21 50.10
CA GLY A 20 -2.19 -13.51 50.59
C GLY A 20 -1.61 -13.89 51.94
N VAL A 21 -0.33 -13.60 52.18
CA VAL A 21 0.34 -13.99 53.45
C VAL A 21 -0.23 -13.20 54.68
N PRO A 22 -0.36 -11.88 54.64
CA PRO A 22 -1.00 -11.15 55.72
C PRO A 22 -2.45 -11.58 55.97
N LEU A 23 -3.20 -11.84 54.87
CA LEU A 23 -4.58 -12.30 54.98
C LEU A 23 -4.70 -13.63 55.72
N PHE A 24 -3.78 -14.56 55.48
CA PHE A 24 -3.73 -15.84 56.20
C PHE A 24 -3.52 -15.62 57.69
N PHE A 25 -2.56 -14.78 58.09
CA PHE A 25 -2.28 -14.53 59.53
C PHE A 25 -3.45 -13.82 60.23
N LEU A 26 -4.14 -12.91 59.54
CA LEU A 26 -5.32 -12.22 60.09
C LEU A 26 -6.54 -13.16 60.26
N SER A 27 -6.78 -14.06 59.28
CA SER A 27 -7.92 -14.96 59.27
C SER A 27 -7.72 -16.21 60.15
N LYS A 28 -6.46 -16.62 60.36
CA LYS A 28 -6.10 -17.80 61.18
C LYS A 28 -6.63 -17.71 62.61
N GLY A 29 -6.61 -16.52 63.21
CA GLY A 29 -7.09 -16.29 64.58
C GLY A 29 -8.61 -16.41 64.77
N SER A 30 -9.38 -16.17 63.69
CA SER A 30 -10.84 -16.10 63.70
C SER A 30 -11.50 -17.38 63.17
N MET A 31 -10.94 -18.03 62.15
CA MET A 31 -11.59 -19.15 61.45
C MET A 31 -10.82 -20.50 61.54
N GLY A 32 -9.66 -20.55 62.19
CA GLY A 32 -8.81 -21.72 62.22
C GLY A 32 -7.90 -21.84 60.97
N THR A 33 -6.96 -22.82 60.99
CA THR A 33 -5.90 -22.92 59.97
C THR A 33 -6.36 -23.34 58.59
N THR A 34 -7.31 -24.32 58.52
CA THR A 34 -7.78 -24.88 57.25
C THR A 34 -8.62 -23.89 56.41
N PRO A 35 -9.66 -23.23 56.95
CA PRO A 35 -10.41 -22.25 56.18
C PRO A 35 -9.59 -20.98 55.85
N ALA A 36 -8.68 -20.57 56.75
CA ALA A 36 -7.77 -19.45 56.46
C ALA A 36 -6.85 -19.74 55.27
N ALA A 37 -6.33 -20.97 55.13
CA ALA A 37 -5.54 -21.39 53.98
C ALA A 37 -6.36 -21.40 52.68
N LEU A 38 -7.61 -21.86 52.72
CA LEU A 38 -8.52 -21.82 51.57
C LEU A 38 -8.81 -20.38 51.12
N CYS A 39 -9.07 -19.47 52.03
CA CYS A 39 -9.26 -18.05 51.73
C CYS A 39 -8.01 -17.43 51.09
N MET A 40 -6.82 -17.74 51.58
CA MET A 40 -5.55 -17.29 51.03
C MET A 40 -5.40 -17.78 49.59
N ILE A 41 -5.61 -19.06 49.32
CA ILE A 41 -5.50 -19.64 47.98
C ILE A 41 -6.49 -18.98 47.02
N LEU A 42 -7.73 -18.78 47.45
CA LEU A 42 -8.79 -18.17 46.66
C LEU A 42 -8.45 -16.73 46.23
N VAL A 43 -7.81 -15.96 47.10
CA VAL A 43 -7.38 -14.59 46.85
C VAL A 43 -6.12 -14.57 45.96
N MET A 44 -5.20 -15.53 46.10
CA MET A 44 -3.98 -15.60 45.30
C MET A 44 -4.25 -16.14 43.89
N LEU A 45 -5.30 -16.94 43.67
CA LEU A 45 -5.61 -17.62 42.43
C LEU A 45 -5.75 -16.65 41.21
N PRO A 46 -6.47 -15.52 41.30
CA PRO A 46 -6.52 -14.58 40.19
C PRO A 46 -5.15 -14.00 39.79
N PHE A 47 -4.27 -13.74 40.77
CA PHE A 47 -2.92 -13.24 40.47
C PHE A 47 -2.08 -14.30 39.75
N PHE A 48 -2.20 -15.56 40.07
CA PHE A 48 -1.57 -16.66 39.37
C PHE A 48 -2.12 -16.82 37.96
N LEU A 49 -3.43 -16.69 37.77
CA LEU A 49 -4.03 -16.72 36.44
C LEU A 49 -3.49 -15.56 35.56
N PHE A 50 -3.39 -14.35 36.11
CA PHE A 50 -2.81 -13.21 35.43
C PHE A 50 -1.32 -13.41 35.09
N ALA A 51 -0.57 -14.11 35.95
CA ALA A 51 0.85 -14.39 35.71
C ALA A 51 1.09 -15.42 34.63
N LEU A 52 0.24 -16.44 34.56
CA LEU A 52 0.45 -17.61 33.68
C LEU A 52 -0.37 -17.59 32.39
N TYR A 53 -1.48 -16.85 32.39
CA TYR A 53 -2.37 -16.83 31.22
C TYR A 53 -1.77 -16.04 30.07
N GLU A 54 -1.63 -16.71 28.95
CA GLU A 54 -1.20 -16.14 27.68
C GLU A 54 -1.99 -16.78 26.53
N LYS A 55 -2.70 -15.99 25.76
CA LYS A 55 -3.48 -16.48 24.62
C LYS A 55 -3.07 -15.73 23.37
N ASN A 56 -2.60 -16.48 22.36
CA ASN A 56 -2.16 -15.93 21.08
C ASN A 56 -1.08 -14.83 21.20
N GLY A 57 -0.14 -14.98 22.14
CA GLY A 57 0.92 -14.00 22.36
C GLY A 57 0.46 -12.69 23.01
N GLN A 58 -0.81 -12.61 23.44
CA GLN A 58 -1.36 -11.43 24.13
C GLN A 58 -1.46 -11.64 25.62
N THR A 59 -1.06 -10.61 26.35
CA THR A 59 -1.15 -10.59 27.81
C THR A 59 -2.60 -10.39 28.27
N PRO A 60 -3.01 -10.90 29.45
CA PRO A 60 -4.36 -10.72 29.95
C PRO A 60 -4.74 -9.25 30.16
N GLU A 61 -3.77 -8.38 30.45
CA GLU A 61 -4.00 -6.93 30.56
C GLU A 61 -4.43 -6.33 29.22
N ALA A 62 -3.77 -6.75 28.13
CA ALA A 62 -4.11 -6.31 26.77
C ALA A 62 -5.50 -6.82 26.36
N LEU A 63 -5.83 -8.07 26.71
CA LEU A 63 -7.16 -8.65 26.48
C LEU A 63 -8.24 -7.91 27.27
N LEU A 64 -7.99 -7.63 28.55
CA LEU A 64 -8.91 -6.89 29.41
C LEU A 64 -9.09 -5.44 28.92
N GLY A 65 -8.00 -4.78 28.54
CA GLY A 65 -8.03 -3.45 27.96
C GLY A 65 -8.85 -3.39 26.68
N ASN A 66 -8.65 -4.36 25.78
CA ASN A 66 -9.44 -4.49 24.55
C ASN A 66 -10.92 -4.78 24.83
N LEU A 67 -11.23 -5.59 25.85
CA LEU A 67 -12.59 -5.94 26.24
C LEU A 67 -13.31 -4.73 26.86
N ILE A 68 -12.62 -3.96 27.71
CA ILE A 68 -13.13 -2.71 28.29
C ILE A 68 -13.35 -1.67 27.17
N GLN A 69 -12.38 -1.50 26.26
CA GLN A 69 -12.54 -0.61 25.11
C GLN A 69 -13.72 -1.03 24.21
N CYS A 70 -13.87 -2.34 23.96
CA CYS A 70 -14.96 -2.85 23.12
C CYS A 70 -16.33 -2.69 23.77
N LYS A 71 -16.44 -2.87 25.10
CA LYS A 71 -17.72 -2.90 25.82
C LYS A 71 -18.17 -1.53 26.35
N PHE A 72 -17.21 -0.67 26.75
CA PHE A 72 -17.51 0.59 27.43
C PHE A 72 -17.08 1.83 26.64
N THR A 73 -15.97 1.78 25.92
CA THR A 73 -15.42 2.98 25.25
C THR A 73 -15.85 3.07 23.78
N ARG A 74 -16.07 1.94 23.11
CA ARG A 74 -16.56 1.95 21.73
C ARG A 74 -18.08 1.92 21.71
N PRO A 75 -18.75 2.90 21.09
CA PRO A 75 -20.21 2.91 20.97
C PRO A 75 -20.68 1.65 20.23
N LYS A 76 -21.65 0.93 20.81
CA LYS A 76 -22.24 -0.30 20.24
C LYS A 76 -22.89 -0.10 18.86
N LYS A 77 -23.36 1.09 18.57
CA LYS A 77 -23.77 1.55 17.25
C LYS A 77 -22.77 2.59 16.83
N ARG A 78 -21.85 2.23 15.92
CA ARG A 78 -21.16 3.23 15.12
C ARG A 78 -22.20 3.80 14.18
N VAL A 79 -22.85 4.86 14.61
CA VAL A 79 -23.56 5.72 13.69
C VAL A 79 -22.47 6.24 12.76
N TYR A 80 -22.44 5.72 11.56
CA TYR A 80 -21.76 6.39 10.44
C TYR A 80 -22.45 7.74 10.37
N GLN A 81 -21.88 8.75 10.98
CA GLN A 81 -22.19 10.11 10.64
C GLN A 81 -21.55 10.32 9.26
N THR A 82 -22.25 9.88 8.25
CA THR A 82 -22.03 10.35 6.90
C THR A 82 -22.39 11.83 6.93
N ASN A 83 -21.40 12.67 7.12
CA ASN A 83 -21.50 14.03 6.66
C ASN A 83 -21.75 13.93 5.17
N ASN A 84 -23.06 13.88 4.84
CA ASN A 84 -23.62 13.97 3.53
C ASN A 84 -22.79 13.21 2.45
N ALA A 85 -22.89 11.86 2.46
CA ALA A 85 -22.20 10.99 1.48
C ALA A 85 -22.54 11.43 0.03
N TYR A 86 -23.77 11.94 -0.19
CA TYR A 86 -24.18 12.52 -1.47
C TYR A 86 -23.35 13.75 -1.87
N SER A 87 -23.01 14.63 -0.93
CA SER A 87 -22.18 15.80 -1.26
C SER A 87 -20.72 15.42 -1.53
N ALA A 88 -20.22 14.35 -0.94
CA ALA A 88 -18.89 13.84 -1.24
C ALA A 88 -18.86 13.15 -2.62
N LEU A 89 -19.88 12.37 -2.94
CA LEU A 89 -20.05 11.74 -4.26
C LEU A 89 -20.27 12.77 -5.36
N GLU A 90 -21.07 13.80 -5.10
CA GLU A 90 -21.31 14.89 -6.05
C GLU A 90 -20.02 15.68 -6.34
N LYS A 91 -19.23 15.99 -5.31
CA LYS A 91 -17.92 16.62 -5.47
C LYS A 91 -16.94 15.72 -6.22
N GLN A 92 -16.93 14.43 -5.94
CA GLN A 92 -16.06 13.47 -6.65
C GLN A 92 -16.46 13.40 -8.13
N ALA A 93 -17.75 13.31 -8.45
CA ALA A 93 -18.25 13.32 -9.82
C ALA A 93 -17.92 14.64 -10.55
N GLU A 94 -17.93 15.77 -9.84
CA GLU A 94 -17.54 17.07 -10.40
C GLU A 94 -16.02 17.15 -10.66
N LEU A 95 -15.21 16.59 -9.77
CA LEU A 95 -13.76 16.45 -9.96
C LEU A 95 -13.45 15.56 -11.17
N GLU A 96 -14.07 14.40 -11.29
CA GLU A 96 -13.92 13.51 -12.45
C GLU A 96 -14.30 14.21 -13.77
N ARG A 97 -15.43 14.91 -13.79
CA ARG A 97 -15.84 15.70 -14.97
C ARG A 97 -14.83 16.80 -15.30
N THR A 98 -14.19 17.39 -14.28
CA THR A 98 -13.18 18.44 -14.46
C THR A 98 -11.89 17.85 -14.99
N VAL A 99 -11.43 16.73 -14.44
CA VAL A 99 -10.29 15.96 -14.93
C VAL A 99 -10.53 15.50 -16.37
N GLY A 100 -11.70 14.92 -16.66
CA GLY A 100 -12.06 14.49 -18.01
C GLY A 100 -12.08 15.64 -19.03
N ARG A 101 -12.57 16.82 -18.65
CA ARG A 101 -12.53 18.04 -19.51
C ARG A 101 -11.10 18.51 -19.77
N ILE A 102 -10.23 18.47 -18.76
CA ILE A 102 -8.81 18.86 -18.91
C ILE A 102 -8.09 17.84 -19.78
N ALA A 103 -8.28 16.56 -19.52
CA ALA A 103 -7.65 15.45 -20.23
C ALA A 103 -8.10 15.38 -21.71
N SER A 104 -9.37 15.65 -21.99
CA SER A 104 -9.90 15.65 -23.38
C SER A 104 -9.53 16.91 -24.20
N GLY A 105 -8.78 17.86 -23.63
CA GLY A 105 -8.39 19.10 -24.29
C GLY A 105 -9.54 20.08 -24.56
N ALA A 106 -10.74 19.81 -24.05
CA ALA A 106 -11.92 20.66 -24.20
C ALA A 106 -11.86 21.95 -23.34
N GLY A 107 -10.85 22.04 -22.45
CA GLY A 107 -10.56 23.25 -21.70
C GLY A 107 -9.87 24.27 -22.60
N LYS A 108 -10.54 25.37 -22.95
CA LYS A 108 -9.90 26.49 -23.66
C LYS A 108 -8.59 26.83 -22.97
N ARG A 109 -7.47 26.78 -23.72
CA ARG A 109 -6.19 27.38 -23.35
C ARG A 109 -6.42 28.87 -23.05
N GLY A 110 -6.80 29.16 -21.81
CA GLY A 110 -6.89 30.53 -21.33
C GLY A 110 -5.47 31.05 -21.17
N LYS A 111 -5.00 31.83 -22.14
CA LYS A 111 -3.88 32.75 -21.94
C LYS A 111 -4.31 33.75 -20.85
N GLY A 112 -3.75 33.60 -19.67
CA GLY A 112 -3.90 34.58 -18.61
C GLY A 112 -3.99 33.91 -17.24
N ARG A 113 -2.97 34.11 -16.39
CA ARG A 113 -3.06 33.88 -14.94
C ARG A 113 -4.25 34.71 -14.42
N ARG A 114 -5.45 34.11 -14.36
CA ARG A 114 -6.56 34.72 -13.63
C ARG A 114 -6.19 34.68 -12.15
N ARG A 115 -5.79 35.83 -11.60
CA ARG A 115 -5.65 35.97 -10.15
C ARG A 115 -7.02 35.69 -9.55
N LEU A 116 -7.10 34.62 -8.74
CA LEU A 116 -8.29 34.33 -7.94
C LEU A 116 -8.65 35.55 -7.11
N THR A 117 -9.89 35.93 -7.15
CA THR A 117 -10.42 37.01 -6.31
C THR A 117 -10.35 36.62 -4.84
N ARG A 118 -10.34 37.60 -3.95
CA ARG A 118 -10.31 37.38 -2.49
C ARG A 118 -11.49 36.54 -2.01
N GLN A 119 -12.63 36.63 -2.70
CA GLN A 119 -13.83 35.81 -2.43
C GLN A 119 -13.65 34.36 -2.87
N GLU A 120 -13.12 34.11 -4.06
CA GLU A 120 -12.83 32.76 -4.56
C GLU A 120 -11.80 32.06 -3.69
N ARG A 121 -10.76 32.76 -3.22
CA ARG A 121 -9.81 32.20 -2.23
C ARG A 121 -10.48 31.82 -0.92
N LYS A 122 -11.36 32.67 -0.37
CA LYS A 122 -12.09 32.36 0.86
C LYS A 122 -13.04 31.17 0.68
N GLN A 123 -13.68 31.06 -0.49
CA GLN A 123 -14.54 29.91 -0.80
C GLN A 123 -13.72 28.62 -0.92
N ILE A 124 -12.57 28.68 -1.60
CA ILE A 124 -11.64 27.54 -1.71
C ILE A 124 -11.09 27.17 -0.32
N GLU A 125 -10.68 28.14 0.49
CA GLU A 125 -10.21 27.90 1.87
C GLU A 125 -11.33 27.35 2.76
N ALA A 126 -12.58 27.79 2.58
CA ALA A 126 -13.73 27.26 3.31
C ALA A 126 -14.05 25.82 2.89
N VAL A 127 -13.97 25.51 1.60
CA VAL A 127 -14.12 24.15 1.07
C VAL A 127 -12.99 23.24 1.55
N ILE A 128 -11.74 23.73 1.54
CA ILE A 128 -10.58 23.00 2.08
C ILE A 128 -10.73 22.78 3.60
N ARG A 129 -11.27 23.77 4.32
CA ARG A 129 -11.52 23.66 5.76
C ARG A 129 -12.65 22.69 6.09
N GLN A 130 -13.72 22.66 5.29
CA GLN A 130 -14.78 21.66 5.41
C GLN A 130 -14.31 20.24 4.99
N ALA A 131 -13.44 20.13 3.98
CA ALA A 131 -12.80 18.86 3.59
C ALA A 131 -11.77 18.37 4.62
N LYS A 132 -11.20 19.26 5.43
CA LYS A 132 -10.34 18.94 6.58
C LYS A 132 -11.13 18.57 7.85
N GLY A 133 -12.42 18.22 7.75
CA GLY A 133 -13.23 17.78 8.88
C GLY A 133 -12.47 16.82 9.80
N ASP A 134 -12.69 16.93 11.07
CA ASP A 134 -12.31 16.14 12.29
C ASP A 134 -11.26 15.00 12.16
N GLY A 135 -10.23 15.12 11.30
CA GLY A 135 -9.13 14.15 11.19
C GLY A 135 -9.52 12.74 10.70
N LYS A 136 -10.78 12.52 10.30
CA LYS A 136 -11.22 11.26 9.68
C LYS A 136 -11.13 11.38 8.16
N ASN A 137 -10.36 10.51 7.54
CA ASN A 137 -10.22 10.42 6.09
C ASN A 137 -11.58 10.08 5.45
N HIS A 138 -12.28 11.07 4.93
CA HIS A 138 -13.60 10.89 4.30
C HIS A 138 -13.55 11.03 2.79
N THR A 139 -12.41 11.41 2.21
CA THR A 139 -12.24 11.54 0.76
C THR A 139 -11.36 10.41 0.22
N VAL A 140 -11.61 9.99 -1.01
CA VAL A 140 -10.80 8.97 -1.69
C VAL A 140 -9.33 9.39 -1.76
N GLN A 141 -9.06 10.67 -2.02
CA GLN A 141 -7.72 11.24 -2.04
C GLN A 141 -6.99 11.12 -0.69
N ALA A 142 -7.73 11.27 0.40
CA ALA A 142 -7.18 11.16 1.75
C ALA A 142 -6.87 9.71 2.15
N SER A 143 -7.47 8.73 1.47
CA SER A 143 -7.20 7.30 1.68
C SER A 143 -5.84 6.87 1.11
N LEU A 144 -5.27 7.63 0.16
CA LEU A 144 -3.98 7.29 -0.41
C LEU A 144 -2.83 7.63 0.56
N PRO A 145 -1.95 6.67 0.88
CA PRO A 145 -0.93 6.80 1.92
C PRO A 145 0.31 7.59 1.46
N PHE A 146 0.13 8.67 0.72
CA PHE A 146 1.21 9.60 0.39
C PHE A 146 0.68 11.03 0.38
N ARG A 147 1.56 12.01 0.58
CA ARG A 147 1.19 13.43 0.58
C ARG A 147 1.30 14.08 -0.78
N ASN A 148 2.41 13.85 -1.45
CA ASN A 148 2.67 14.47 -2.74
C ASN A 148 3.63 13.64 -3.60
N MET A 149 3.54 13.83 -4.92
CA MET A 149 4.46 13.30 -5.93
C MET A 149 5.14 14.46 -6.63
N HIS A 150 6.45 14.36 -6.83
CA HIS A 150 7.24 15.35 -7.56
C HIS A 150 7.57 14.89 -8.97
N PRO A 151 7.86 15.80 -9.92
CA PRO A 151 8.18 15.45 -11.31
C PRO A 151 9.36 14.49 -11.46
N ASP A 152 10.35 14.58 -10.57
CA ASP A 152 11.53 13.72 -10.53
C ASP A 152 11.26 12.31 -9.93
N GLY A 153 10.01 11.94 -9.75
CA GLY A 153 9.62 10.66 -9.17
C GLY A 153 9.76 10.57 -7.65
N LEU A 154 10.18 11.63 -6.96
CA LEU A 154 10.21 11.65 -5.52
C LEU A 154 8.78 11.72 -4.96
N CYS A 155 8.39 10.70 -4.20
CA CYS A 155 7.12 10.67 -3.50
C CYS A 155 7.33 10.97 -2.03
N ARG A 156 6.62 11.96 -1.51
CA ARG A 156 6.56 12.27 -0.09
C ARG A 156 5.43 11.47 0.55
N LEU A 157 5.76 10.52 1.40
CA LEU A 157 4.78 9.68 2.11
C LEU A 157 4.19 10.44 3.29
N ASP A 158 5.05 10.98 4.15
CA ASP A 158 4.69 11.79 5.31
C ASP A 158 5.68 12.96 5.51
N ASP A 159 5.85 13.44 6.74
CA ASP A 159 6.71 14.58 7.03
C ASP A 159 8.21 14.28 6.84
N ARG A 160 8.62 13.02 7.04
CA ARG A 160 10.02 12.60 7.03
C ARG A 160 10.34 11.49 6.04
N HIS A 161 9.34 10.71 5.59
CA HIS A 161 9.56 9.58 4.71
C HIS A 161 9.35 9.95 3.25
N PHE A 162 10.31 9.56 2.44
CA PHE A 162 10.33 9.77 1.00
C PHE A 162 10.61 8.46 0.30
N SER A 163 10.02 8.26 -0.87
CA SER A 163 10.25 7.05 -1.66
C SER A 163 10.52 7.35 -3.13
N LYS A 164 11.27 6.47 -3.76
CA LYS A 164 11.44 6.39 -5.22
C LYS A 164 11.25 4.97 -5.70
N THR A 165 10.79 4.81 -6.94
CA THR A 165 10.50 3.51 -7.53
C THR A 165 11.34 3.31 -8.78
N ILE A 166 11.89 2.11 -8.92
CA ILE A 166 12.71 1.66 -10.04
C ILE A 166 11.98 0.49 -10.68
N ALA A 167 11.68 0.59 -11.98
CA ALA A 167 11.22 -0.53 -12.78
C ALA A 167 12.42 -1.35 -13.24
N TYR A 168 12.31 -2.68 -13.25
CA TYR A 168 13.38 -3.54 -13.74
C TYR A 168 12.84 -4.71 -14.54
N ALA A 169 13.69 -5.19 -15.48
CA ALA A 169 13.39 -6.32 -16.33
C ALA A 169 13.96 -7.63 -15.77
N ASP A 170 13.48 -8.75 -16.29
CA ASP A 170 13.99 -10.07 -15.94
C ASP A 170 15.41 -10.30 -16.44
N VAL A 171 16.11 -11.16 -15.72
CA VAL A 171 17.36 -11.80 -16.18
C VAL A 171 17.03 -13.19 -16.72
N SER A 172 17.72 -13.59 -17.79
CA SER A 172 17.51 -14.90 -18.43
C SER A 172 18.11 -16.04 -17.59
N TYR A 173 17.55 -16.28 -16.41
CA TYR A 173 18.02 -17.29 -15.46
C TYR A 173 17.80 -18.74 -15.97
N ARG A 174 16.62 -19.03 -16.53
CA ARG A 174 16.26 -20.40 -16.96
C ARG A 174 17.08 -20.93 -18.14
N LEU A 175 17.61 -20.03 -18.96
CA LEU A 175 18.43 -20.37 -20.13
C LEU A 175 19.93 -20.33 -19.82
N ALA A 176 20.32 -19.90 -18.65
CA ALA A 176 21.72 -19.82 -18.20
C ALA A 176 22.25 -21.19 -17.80
N GLY A 177 23.54 -21.41 -18.00
CA GLY A 177 24.24 -22.60 -17.52
C GLY A 177 24.30 -22.66 -15.97
N PRO A 178 24.60 -23.81 -15.37
CA PRO A 178 24.58 -23.96 -13.90
C PRO A 178 25.52 -22.99 -13.17
N ASP A 179 26.66 -22.66 -13.74
CA ASP A 179 27.60 -21.72 -13.16
C ASP A 179 27.08 -20.27 -13.25
N ASP A 180 26.51 -19.89 -14.42
CA ASP A 180 25.88 -18.59 -14.60
C ASP A 180 24.66 -18.41 -13.69
N GLN A 181 23.88 -19.49 -13.47
CA GLN A 181 22.74 -19.45 -12.54
C GLN A 181 23.20 -19.17 -11.12
N ARG A 182 24.31 -19.77 -10.69
CA ARG A 182 24.92 -19.51 -9.37
C ARG A 182 25.40 -18.06 -9.27
N ASP A 183 26.08 -17.56 -10.28
CA ASP A 183 26.55 -16.17 -10.33
C ASP A 183 25.39 -15.18 -10.26
N ILE A 184 24.31 -15.42 -11.00
CA ILE A 184 23.11 -14.59 -10.94
C ILE A 184 22.51 -14.59 -9.53
N PHE A 185 22.43 -15.76 -8.88
CA PHE A 185 21.92 -15.88 -7.53
C PHE A 185 22.82 -15.17 -6.51
N GLU A 186 24.13 -15.30 -6.58
CA GLU A 186 25.07 -14.58 -5.71
C GLU A 186 24.92 -13.05 -5.87
N ARG A 187 24.82 -12.56 -7.10
CA ARG A 187 24.58 -11.13 -7.38
C ARG A 187 23.22 -10.66 -6.84
N LEU A 188 22.19 -11.52 -6.86
CA LEU A 188 20.91 -11.22 -6.25
C LEU A 188 21.03 -11.11 -4.72
N CYS A 189 21.77 -11.99 -4.09
CA CYS A 189 22.08 -11.91 -2.66
C CYS A 189 22.82 -10.61 -2.33
N ASP A 190 23.83 -10.25 -3.13
CA ASP A 190 24.59 -9.01 -2.97
C ASP A 190 23.71 -7.77 -3.19
N PHE A 191 22.75 -7.86 -4.10
CA PHE A 191 21.77 -6.79 -4.30
C PHE A 191 20.99 -6.50 -3.02
N TYR A 192 20.43 -7.53 -2.37
CA TYR A 192 19.67 -7.35 -1.13
C TYR A 192 20.55 -6.96 0.07
N ASN A 193 21.71 -7.59 0.21
CA ASN A 193 22.63 -7.33 1.32
C ASN A 193 23.33 -5.97 1.23
N GLY A 194 23.26 -5.34 0.08
CA GLY A 194 23.95 -4.08 -0.16
C GLY A 194 23.20 -2.82 0.29
N TYR A 195 21.99 -2.95 0.82
CA TYR A 195 21.25 -1.80 1.35
C TYR A 195 21.53 -1.59 2.84
N ASP A 196 21.73 -0.33 3.20
CA ASP A 196 21.84 0.09 4.60
C ASP A 196 20.49 -0.13 5.31
N PRO A 197 20.48 -0.55 6.60
CA PRO A 197 19.26 -0.73 7.39
C PRO A 197 18.34 0.49 7.47
N SER A 198 18.86 1.69 7.17
CA SER A 198 18.07 2.94 7.10
C SER A 198 17.30 3.11 5.78
N ILE A 199 17.44 2.16 4.84
CA ILE A 199 16.75 2.16 3.56
C ILE A 199 15.69 1.07 3.57
N GLY A 200 14.42 1.45 3.53
CA GLY A 200 13.34 0.50 3.31
C GLY A 200 13.33 0.03 1.86
N VAL A 201 13.34 -1.27 1.64
CA VAL A 201 13.29 -1.88 0.30
C VAL A 201 12.00 -2.67 0.18
N GLN A 202 11.20 -2.33 -0.82
CA GLN A 202 9.95 -3.00 -1.13
C GLN A 202 9.99 -3.51 -2.56
N MET A 203 9.86 -4.81 -2.74
CA MET A 203 9.72 -5.45 -4.04
C MET A 203 8.25 -5.52 -4.40
N THR A 204 7.91 -5.17 -5.63
CA THR A 204 6.53 -5.21 -6.12
C THR A 204 6.47 -5.92 -7.45
N LEU A 205 5.64 -6.95 -7.51
CA LEU A 205 5.31 -7.68 -8.74
C LEU A 205 3.86 -7.34 -9.10
N SER A 206 3.63 -6.88 -10.31
CA SER A 206 2.31 -6.51 -10.78
C SER A 206 1.96 -7.29 -12.04
N SER A 207 0.79 -7.90 -12.05
CA SER A 207 0.13 -8.41 -13.26
C SER A 207 -1.08 -7.53 -13.53
N SER A 208 -1.13 -6.91 -14.70
CA SER A 208 -2.24 -6.03 -15.06
C SER A 208 -2.67 -6.28 -16.49
N HIS A 209 -3.98 -6.27 -16.71
CA HIS A 209 -4.53 -6.35 -18.05
C HIS A 209 -4.21 -5.07 -18.81
N LYS A 210 -3.44 -5.18 -19.90
CA LYS A 210 -3.33 -4.09 -20.86
C LYS A 210 -4.42 -4.28 -21.91
N ALA A 211 -5.36 -3.38 -21.94
CA ALA A 211 -6.33 -3.30 -23.02
C ALA A 211 -5.56 -3.19 -24.35
N GLY A 212 -5.77 -4.18 -25.17
CA GLY A 212 -5.28 -4.45 -26.50
C GLY A 212 -4.12 -3.62 -27.07
N GLY A 213 -3.09 -4.28 -27.53
CA GLY A 213 -2.15 -3.69 -28.48
C GLY A 213 -2.83 -3.39 -29.82
N GLY A 214 -3.91 -2.60 -29.78
CA GLY A 214 -4.79 -2.37 -30.93
C GLY A 214 -4.14 -1.82 -32.20
N ASP A 215 -2.88 -1.37 -32.10
CA ASP A 215 -2.14 -0.85 -33.26
C ASP A 215 -0.81 -1.58 -33.53
N LEU A 216 -0.44 -2.60 -32.71
CA LEU A 216 0.86 -3.29 -32.89
C LEU A 216 1.01 -3.97 -34.25
N PHE A 217 -0.09 -4.46 -34.80
CA PHE A 217 -0.09 -5.20 -36.07
C PHE A 217 -0.76 -4.43 -37.22
N ARG A 218 -1.08 -3.14 -37.01
CA ARG A 218 -1.70 -2.32 -38.06
C ARG A 218 -0.67 -1.96 -39.15
N MET A 219 -0.85 -2.57 -40.28
CA MET A 219 -0.10 -2.20 -41.47
C MET A 219 -0.72 -0.94 -42.08
N ALA A 220 0.10 0.07 -42.35
CA ALA A 220 -0.37 1.30 -42.96
C ALA A 220 -0.85 1.02 -44.39
N ALA A 221 -1.98 1.60 -44.79
CA ALA A 221 -2.46 1.57 -46.17
C ALA A 221 -1.48 2.34 -47.06
N GLN A 222 -1.14 1.77 -48.21
CA GLN A 222 -0.21 2.36 -49.19
C GLN A 222 -0.91 2.92 -50.45
N GLY A 223 -2.25 2.73 -50.52
CA GLY A 223 -3.07 3.18 -51.64
C GLY A 223 -3.01 2.28 -52.85
N ASP A 224 -2.59 1.02 -52.70
CA ASP A 224 -2.49 0.01 -53.75
C ASP A 224 -3.55 -1.11 -53.58
N ASP A 225 -3.66 -1.99 -54.59
CA ASP A 225 -4.62 -3.10 -54.60
C ASP A 225 -4.38 -4.14 -53.49
N LEU A 226 -3.25 -4.03 -52.73
CA LEU A 226 -2.91 -4.93 -51.64
C LEU A 226 -3.37 -4.43 -50.28
N ASP A 227 -3.99 -3.28 -50.17
CA ASP A 227 -4.45 -2.73 -48.90
C ASP A 227 -5.51 -3.58 -48.21
N GLY A 228 -6.36 -4.26 -48.99
CA GLY A 228 -7.29 -5.24 -48.48
C GLY A 228 -6.61 -6.43 -47.79
N ILE A 229 -5.54 -6.93 -48.40
CA ILE A 229 -4.74 -8.05 -47.87
C ILE A 229 -3.98 -7.62 -46.59
N ARG A 230 -3.44 -6.38 -46.57
CA ARG A 230 -2.78 -5.84 -45.38
C ARG A 230 -3.74 -5.70 -44.21
N ALA A 231 -4.96 -5.24 -44.46
CA ALA A 231 -6.01 -5.11 -43.42
C ALA A 231 -6.40 -6.49 -42.88
N GLU A 232 -6.57 -7.49 -43.77
CA GLU A 232 -6.91 -8.84 -43.37
C GLU A 232 -5.75 -9.51 -42.58
N ALA A 233 -4.52 -9.39 -43.05
CA ALA A 233 -3.33 -9.88 -42.35
C ALA A 233 -3.18 -9.23 -40.97
N SER A 234 -3.39 -7.91 -40.87
CA SER A 234 -3.41 -7.20 -39.58
C SER A 234 -4.47 -7.74 -38.64
N GLY A 235 -5.68 -7.99 -39.13
CA GLY A 235 -6.79 -8.57 -38.36
C GLY A 235 -6.52 -9.99 -37.87
N ILE A 236 -5.91 -10.84 -38.72
CA ILE A 236 -5.51 -12.21 -38.36
C ILE A 236 -4.44 -12.17 -37.27
N LEU A 237 -3.38 -11.35 -37.43
CA LEU A 237 -2.31 -11.21 -36.45
C LEU A 237 -2.82 -10.69 -35.12
N GLN A 238 -3.69 -9.70 -35.15
CA GLN A 238 -4.35 -9.15 -33.94
C GLN A 238 -5.16 -10.25 -33.24
N THR A 239 -5.98 -11.00 -34.00
CA THR A 239 -6.80 -12.08 -33.42
C THR A 239 -5.93 -13.20 -32.83
N GLN A 240 -4.82 -13.57 -33.49
CA GLN A 240 -3.90 -14.58 -32.98
C GLN A 240 -3.18 -14.08 -31.71
N TYR A 241 -2.77 -12.82 -31.68
CA TYR A 241 -2.18 -12.20 -30.49
C TYR A 241 -3.16 -12.20 -29.30
N GLU A 242 -4.40 -11.81 -29.54
CA GLU A 242 -5.45 -11.82 -28.52
C GLU A 242 -5.77 -13.25 -28.00
N ARG A 243 -5.69 -14.25 -28.86
CA ARG A 243 -5.87 -15.67 -28.48
C ARG A 243 -4.65 -16.27 -27.78
N GLY A 244 -3.45 -15.85 -28.14
CA GLY A 244 -2.19 -16.35 -27.60
C GLY A 244 -1.67 -15.60 -26.39
N SER A 245 -2.12 -14.36 -26.17
CA SER A 245 -1.75 -13.52 -25.06
C SER A 245 -2.95 -13.36 -24.14
N ASN A 246 -2.83 -13.76 -22.89
CA ASN A 246 -3.88 -13.56 -21.88
C ASN A 246 -4.14 -12.05 -21.61
N GLY A 247 -3.51 -11.14 -22.37
CA GLY A 247 -3.64 -9.70 -22.20
C GLY A 247 -2.99 -9.15 -20.92
N TYR A 248 -2.39 -10.00 -20.09
CA TYR A 248 -1.75 -9.57 -18.85
C TYR A 248 -0.26 -9.32 -19.04
N VAL A 249 0.18 -8.14 -18.60
CA VAL A 249 1.59 -7.75 -18.59
C VAL A 249 2.11 -7.79 -17.17
N LYS A 250 3.18 -8.56 -16.99
CA LYS A 250 3.91 -8.68 -15.73
C LYS A 250 4.97 -7.59 -15.65
N SER A 251 4.93 -6.79 -14.60
CA SER A 251 5.87 -5.70 -14.35
C SER A 251 6.47 -5.83 -12.96
N LYS A 252 7.72 -5.41 -12.82
CA LYS A 252 8.50 -5.55 -11.59
C LYS A 252 9.07 -4.22 -11.17
N TYR A 253 8.96 -3.93 -9.88
CA TYR A 253 9.40 -2.67 -9.30
C TYR A 253 10.12 -2.89 -7.99
N VAL A 254 11.10 -2.04 -7.73
CA VAL A 254 11.71 -1.85 -6.41
C VAL A 254 11.40 -0.44 -5.95
N THR A 255 10.76 -0.32 -4.81
CA THR A 255 10.52 0.97 -4.17
C THR A 255 11.44 1.11 -2.97
N LEU A 256 12.25 2.15 -3.00
CA LEU A 256 13.18 2.49 -1.94
C LEU A 256 12.59 3.62 -1.11
N THR A 257 12.61 3.47 0.21
CA THR A 257 12.11 4.46 1.16
C THR A 257 13.22 4.88 2.10
N ILE A 258 13.34 6.18 2.33
CA ILE A 258 14.32 6.76 3.25
C ILE A 258 13.66 7.80 4.17
N GLU A 259 14.27 8.01 5.32
CA GLU A 259 13.94 9.14 6.19
C GLU A 259 14.86 10.32 5.88
N ALA A 260 14.29 11.53 5.74
CA ALA A 260 15.04 12.77 5.52
C ALA A 260 14.29 13.97 6.13
N GLU A 261 15.04 15.00 6.56
CA GLU A 261 14.48 16.19 7.18
C GLU A 261 13.86 17.16 6.17
N SER A 262 14.28 17.09 4.91
CA SER A 262 13.81 17.97 3.85
C SER A 262 13.80 17.28 2.48
N ILE A 263 13.05 17.85 1.53
CA ILE A 263 13.00 17.39 0.14
C ILE A 263 14.38 17.45 -0.52
N GLN A 264 15.18 18.51 -0.24
CA GLN A 264 16.52 18.64 -0.79
C GLN A 264 17.46 17.54 -0.25
N ALA A 265 17.42 17.29 1.05
CA ALA A 265 18.19 16.22 1.68
C ALA A 265 17.79 14.85 1.12
N ALA A 266 16.48 14.60 0.93
CA ALA A 266 15.96 13.39 0.31
C ALA A 266 16.50 13.22 -1.13
N ARG A 267 16.46 14.26 -1.95
CA ARG A 267 16.99 14.23 -3.33
C ARG A 267 18.47 13.92 -3.38
N ALA A 268 19.27 14.57 -2.55
CA ALA A 268 20.71 14.36 -2.48
C ALA A 268 21.04 12.90 -2.08
N ARG A 269 20.32 12.36 -1.11
CA ARG A 269 20.48 10.97 -0.67
C ARG A 269 20.02 9.99 -1.75
N PHE A 270 18.88 10.20 -2.38
CA PHE A 270 18.37 9.35 -3.47
C PHE A 270 19.29 9.34 -4.67
N SER A 271 19.88 10.46 -5.09
CA SER A 271 20.81 10.51 -6.22
C SER A 271 21.93 9.47 -6.11
N ARG A 272 22.47 9.27 -4.88
CA ARG A 272 23.49 8.24 -4.63
C ARG A 272 22.90 6.84 -4.63
N ILE A 273 21.76 6.63 -3.93
CA ILE A 273 21.11 5.32 -3.83
C ILE A 273 20.64 4.82 -5.20
N GLU A 274 20.10 5.71 -6.04
CA GLU A 274 19.66 5.38 -7.39
C GLU A 274 20.83 4.92 -8.27
N ALA A 275 21.93 5.68 -8.26
CA ALA A 275 23.12 5.32 -9.04
C ALA A 275 23.68 3.95 -8.62
N ASP A 276 23.75 3.69 -7.31
CA ASP A 276 24.20 2.41 -6.79
C ASP A 276 23.25 1.26 -7.14
N THR A 277 21.94 1.47 -6.99
CA THR A 277 20.92 0.48 -7.32
C THR A 277 20.91 0.15 -8.82
N LEU A 278 20.97 1.16 -9.68
CA LEU A 278 21.05 0.94 -11.14
C LEU A 278 22.32 0.19 -11.54
N ASN A 279 23.45 0.50 -10.90
CA ASN A 279 24.70 -0.24 -11.13
C ASN A 279 24.58 -1.71 -10.71
N ARG A 280 23.96 -2.00 -9.58
CA ARG A 280 23.71 -3.38 -9.12
C ARG A 280 22.83 -4.16 -10.10
N PHE A 281 21.76 -3.56 -10.61
CA PHE A 281 20.95 -4.17 -11.67
C PHE A 281 21.76 -4.42 -12.95
N LYS A 282 22.59 -3.47 -13.36
CA LYS A 282 23.47 -3.62 -14.51
C LYS A 282 24.47 -4.78 -14.33
N VAL A 283 25.09 -4.91 -13.15
CA VAL A 283 26.00 -6.02 -12.82
C VAL A 283 25.26 -7.35 -12.85
N MET A 284 24.01 -7.39 -12.44
CA MET A 284 23.13 -8.57 -12.48
C MET A 284 22.68 -8.92 -13.89
N GLY A 285 22.86 -8.01 -14.87
CA GLY A 285 22.40 -8.18 -16.25
C GLY A 285 20.94 -7.78 -16.48
N ALA A 286 20.31 -7.12 -15.51
CA ALA A 286 18.94 -6.64 -15.59
C ALA A 286 18.90 -5.19 -16.08
N ALA A 287 18.04 -4.89 -17.05
CA ALA A 287 17.74 -3.51 -17.39
C ALA A 287 16.87 -2.89 -16.30
N ALA A 288 17.22 -1.70 -15.84
CA ALA A 288 16.46 -0.99 -14.81
C ALA A 288 16.36 0.50 -15.12
N LYS A 289 15.24 1.11 -14.73
CA LYS A 289 14.95 2.52 -14.95
C LYS A 289 14.29 3.12 -13.72
N VAL A 290 14.78 4.26 -13.26
CA VAL A 290 14.08 5.06 -12.23
C VAL A 290 12.83 5.67 -12.86
N LEU A 291 11.69 5.47 -12.24
CA LEU A 291 10.43 6.05 -12.69
C LEU A 291 10.37 7.54 -12.33
N ASP A 292 9.98 8.35 -13.28
CA ASP A 292 9.64 9.75 -13.03
C ASP A 292 8.27 9.88 -12.33
N GLY A 293 7.87 11.10 -11.98
CA GLY A 293 6.63 11.33 -11.28
C GLY A 293 5.39 10.97 -12.10
N LYS A 294 5.40 11.21 -13.40
CA LYS A 294 4.30 10.86 -14.30
C LYS A 294 4.18 9.35 -14.46
N GLU A 295 5.29 8.66 -14.62
CA GLU A 295 5.35 7.20 -14.73
C GLU A 295 4.86 6.52 -13.41
N ARG A 296 5.26 7.07 -12.24
CA ARG A 296 4.75 6.59 -10.96
C ARG A 296 3.26 6.84 -10.76
N LEU A 297 2.76 7.99 -11.19
CA LEU A 297 1.32 8.27 -11.17
C LEU A 297 0.56 7.35 -12.12
N ALA A 298 1.11 7.08 -13.32
CA ALA A 298 0.53 6.12 -14.26
C ALA A 298 0.48 4.70 -13.68
N LEU A 299 1.54 4.28 -12.97
CA LEU A 299 1.56 3.00 -12.26
C LEU A 299 0.45 2.95 -11.20
N LEU A 300 0.34 3.95 -10.34
CA LEU A 300 -0.69 4.03 -9.31
C LEU A 300 -2.09 4.10 -9.91
N HIS A 301 -2.28 4.87 -10.99
CA HIS A 301 -3.54 4.92 -11.73
C HIS A 301 -3.92 3.53 -12.25
N GLY A 302 -3.00 2.81 -12.90
CA GLY A 302 -3.26 1.46 -13.42
C GLY A 302 -3.65 0.45 -12.33
N LEU A 303 -3.09 0.58 -11.11
CA LEU A 303 -3.48 -0.25 -9.97
C LEU A 303 -4.88 0.10 -9.43
N LEU A 304 -5.26 1.37 -9.49
CA LEU A 304 -6.54 1.88 -9.01
C LEU A 304 -7.64 1.80 -10.08
N HIS A 305 -7.27 1.60 -11.35
CA HIS A 305 -8.17 1.46 -12.51
C HIS A 305 -7.85 0.17 -13.29
N PRO A 306 -8.13 -1.00 -12.70
CA PRO A 306 -7.71 -2.28 -13.26
C PRO A 306 -8.39 -2.69 -14.57
N ARG A 307 -9.39 -1.95 -15.03
CA ARG A 307 -10.02 -2.12 -16.37
C ARG A 307 -9.19 -1.55 -17.52
N GLY A 308 -8.05 -0.88 -17.21
CA GLY A 308 -7.19 -0.30 -18.22
C GLY A 308 -7.68 1.06 -18.71
N GLU A 309 -8.34 1.83 -17.88
CA GLU A 309 -8.73 3.19 -18.19
C GLU A 309 -7.50 4.03 -18.56
N PRO A 310 -7.61 4.90 -19.61
CA PRO A 310 -6.46 5.67 -20.06
C PRO A 310 -6.04 6.70 -19.02
N PHE A 311 -4.75 6.72 -18.69
CA PHE A 311 -4.17 7.74 -17.82
C PHE A 311 -3.78 8.98 -18.62
N ALA A 312 -4.35 10.12 -18.25
CA ALA A 312 -4.02 11.41 -18.81
C ALA A 312 -3.65 12.39 -17.70
N PHE A 313 -2.41 12.85 -17.72
CA PHE A 313 -1.89 13.78 -16.72
C PHE A 313 -0.71 14.60 -17.30
N GLU A 314 -0.73 15.93 -17.03
CA GLU A 314 0.39 16.83 -17.27
C GLU A 314 0.59 17.74 -16.06
N TRP A 315 1.84 18.02 -15.71
CA TRP A 315 2.19 18.84 -14.55
C TRP A 315 1.62 20.25 -14.63
N ASP A 316 1.53 20.81 -15.82
CA ASP A 316 1.02 22.15 -16.08
C ASP A 316 -0.48 22.29 -15.81
N TRP A 317 -1.19 21.17 -15.66
CA TRP A 317 -2.63 21.19 -15.38
C TRP A 317 -2.94 21.47 -13.90
N LEU A 318 -1.99 21.23 -12.99
CA LEU A 318 -2.20 21.36 -11.55
C LEU A 318 -2.44 22.82 -11.12
N ALA A 319 -1.55 23.72 -11.55
CA ALA A 319 -1.61 25.11 -11.11
C ALA A 319 -2.89 25.85 -11.56
N PRO A 320 -3.36 25.70 -12.84
CA PRO A 320 -4.59 26.35 -13.28
C PRO A 320 -5.86 25.71 -12.75
N SER A 321 -5.86 24.38 -12.53
CA SER A 321 -7.07 23.64 -12.10
C SER A 321 -7.31 23.68 -10.60
N GLY A 322 -6.25 23.89 -9.81
CA GLY A 322 -6.30 23.79 -8.34
C GLY A 322 -6.44 22.36 -7.84
N LEU A 323 -6.31 21.36 -8.75
CA LEU A 323 -6.33 19.95 -8.43
C LEU A 323 -4.99 19.49 -7.87
N SER A 324 -4.98 18.40 -7.14
CA SER A 324 -3.79 17.70 -6.66
C SER A 324 -3.45 16.53 -7.60
N VAL A 325 -2.24 16.03 -7.52
CA VAL A 325 -1.83 14.83 -8.26
C VAL A 325 -2.72 13.61 -7.94
N LYS A 326 -3.29 13.56 -6.75
CA LYS A 326 -4.17 12.48 -6.33
C LYS A 326 -5.50 12.44 -7.09
N ASP A 327 -6.02 13.61 -7.49
CA ASP A 327 -7.29 13.72 -8.19
C ASP A 327 -7.27 13.05 -9.57
N PHE A 328 -6.09 12.89 -10.16
CA PHE A 328 -5.89 12.25 -11.46
C PHE A 328 -5.71 10.72 -11.39
N ILE A 329 -5.51 10.16 -10.20
CA ILE A 329 -5.24 8.73 -10.03
C ILE A 329 -6.28 8.00 -9.20
N VAL A 330 -7.13 8.71 -8.44
CA VAL A 330 -8.11 8.05 -7.56
C VAL A 330 -9.32 7.55 -8.36
N PRO A 331 -9.90 6.41 -7.97
CA PRO A 331 -11.19 5.96 -8.51
C PRO A 331 -12.34 6.81 -7.96
N SER A 332 -13.52 6.64 -8.54
CA SER A 332 -14.73 7.36 -8.14
C SER A 332 -15.13 7.12 -6.69
N SER A 333 -14.89 5.91 -6.17
CA SER A 333 -15.26 5.57 -4.80
C SER A 333 -14.39 4.45 -4.24
N PHE A 334 -14.22 4.45 -2.90
CA PHE A 334 -13.81 3.29 -2.12
C PHE A 334 -14.91 2.92 -1.13
N GLU A 335 -15.30 1.65 -1.12
CA GLU A 335 -16.28 1.11 -0.20
C GLU A 335 -15.66 -0.08 0.58
N PHE A 336 -15.58 0.05 1.89
CA PHE A 336 -15.02 -0.95 2.81
C PHE A 336 -16.13 -1.53 3.71
N GLY A 337 -17.24 -1.94 3.11
CA GLY A 337 -18.41 -2.48 3.84
C GLY A 337 -18.26 -3.94 4.27
N GLU A 338 -17.42 -4.71 3.60
CA GLU A 338 -17.21 -6.14 3.83
C GLU A 338 -15.84 -6.42 4.47
N THR A 339 -15.73 -7.51 5.20
CA THR A 339 -14.49 -7.86 5.91
C THR A 339 -13.43 -8.51 5.03
N ARG A 340 -13.83 -9.11 3.90
CA ARG A 340 -12.94 -9.89 3.02
C ARG A 340 -12.64 -9.21 1.70
N ARG A 341 -13.45 -8.25 1.31
CA ARG A 341 -13.32 -7.55 0.03
C ARG A 341 -13.71 -6.08 0.20
N PHE A 342 -13.17 -5.26 -0.67
CA PHE A 342 -13.54 -3.86 -0.82
C PHE A 342 -13.99 -3.61 -2.24
N ARG A 343 -14.72 -2.53 -2.46
CA ARG A 343 -15.11 -2.07 -3.77
C ARG A 343 -14.36 -0.80 -4.12
N MET A 344 -13.88 -0.73 -5.34
CA MET A 344 -13.12 0.37 -5.90
C MET A 344 -13.77 0.76 -7.24
N GLY A 345 -14.54 1.86 -7.24
CA GLY A 345 -15.43 2.16 -8.34
C GLY A 345 -16.43 1.02 -8.58
N GLU A 346 -16.36 0.38 -9.74
CA GLU A 346 -17.18 -0.79 -10.10
C GLU A 346 -16.48 -2.14 -9.87
N MET A 347 -15.20 -2.13 -9.45
CA MET A 347 -14.42 -3.34 -9.29
C MET A 347 -14.37 -3.78 -7.82
N TYR A 348 -14.32 -5.09 -7.61
CA TYR A 348 -14.05 -5.67 -6.30
C TYR A 348 -12.59 -6.02 -6.17
N GLY A 349 -12.03 -5.74 -5.00
CA GLY A 349 -10.68 -6.11 -4.63
C GLY A 349 -10.64 -6.87 -3.30
N ALA A 350 -9.63 -7.68 -3.13
CA ALA A 350 -9.31 -8.32 -1.87
C ALA A 350 -7.83 -8.15 -1.57
N VAL A 351 -7.49 -8.04 -0.30
CA VAL A 351 -6.11 -7.99 0.18
C VAL A 351 -5.89 -9.20 1.07
N SER A 352 -4.83 -9.93 0.77
CA SER A 352 -4.36 -11.03 1.60
C SER A 352 -2.93 -10.75 2.04
N PHE A 353 -2.57 -11.14 3.25
CA PHE A 353 -1.21 -11.04 3.74
C PHE A 353 -0.76 -12.36 4.34
N LEU A 354 0.51 -12.69 4.17
CA LEU A 354 1.09 -13.88 4.74
C LEU A 354 1.41 -13.61 6.21
N GLN A 355 0.71 -14.28 7.10
CA GLN A 355 0.84 -14.08 8.54
C GLN A 355 1.83 -15.04 9.19
N ILE A 356 1.92 -16.26 8.67
CA ILE A 356 2.81 -17.30 9.20
C ILE A 356 3.62 -17.83 8.03
N LEU A 357 4.94 -17.67 8.11
CA LEU A 357 5.88 -18.24 7.16
C LEU A 357 6.12 -19.70 7.53
N ALA A 358 6.06 -20.60 6.54
CA ALA A 358 6.58 -21.95 6.70
C ALA A 358 8.11 -21.90 6.91
N PRO A 359 8.69 -22.88 7.62
CA PRO A 359 10.14 -22.94 7.80
C PRO A 359 10.92 -22.98 6.47
N GLU A 360 10.31 -23.55 5.44
CA GLU A 360 10.84 -23.62 4.08
C GLU A 360 9.79 -23.06 3.12
N ILE A 361 10.18 -22.06 2.34
CA ILE A 361 9.37 -21.51 1.24
C ILE A 361 9.97 -22.02 -0.06
N GLN A 362 9.18 -22.73 -0.86
CA GLN A 362 9.58 -23.15 -2.19
C GLN A 362 9.47 -21.99 -3.17
N ASP A 363 10.43 -21.87 -4.09
CA ASP A 363 10.45 -20.84 -5.14
C ASP A 363 9.18 -20.85 -6.01
N ARG A 364 8.53 -22.01 -6.08
CA ARG A 364 7.28 -22.22 -6.82
C ARG A 364 6.14 -21.29 -6.37
N ILE A 365 6.09 -20.88 -5.10
CA ILE A 365 5.01 -20.01 -4.59
C ILE A 365 4.95 -18.67 -5.35
N LEU A 366 6.10 -18.04 -5.58
CA LEU A 366 6.16 -16.80 -6.35
C LEU A 366 5.76 -17.03 -7.82
N THR A 367 6.19 -18.14 -8.40
CA THR A 367 5.82 -18.51 -9.77
C THR A 367 4.32 -18.73 -9.88
N ASP A 368 3.72 -19.50 -8.96
CA ASP A 368 2.28 -19.79 -8.95
C ASP A 368 1.46 -18.50 -8.79
N PHE A 369 1.91 -17.53 -7.96
CA PHE A 369 1.28 -16.21 -7.87
C PHE A 369 1.39 -15.42 -9.17
N MET A 370 2.56 -15.46 -9.80
CA MET A 370 2.77 -14.71 -11.05
C MET A 370 2.04 -15.33 -12.25
N ASP A 371 1.69 -16.59 -12.18
CA ASP A 371 0.96 -17.29 -13.24
C ASP A 371 -0.57 -17.15 -13.12
N VAL A 372 -1.06 -16.48 -12.07
CA VAL A 372 -2.49 -16.14 -11.94
C VAL A 372 -2.90 -15.20 -13.07
N GLU A 373 -3.90 -15.62 -13.85
CA GLU A 373 -4.54 -14.80 -14.88
C GLU A 373 -5.48 -13.80 -14.22
N GLY A 374 -5.02 -12.59 -13.99
CA GLY A 374 -5.81 -11.54 -13.32
C GLY A 374 -4.98 -10.32 -12.96
N ASN A 375 -5.68 -9.26 -12.55
CA ASN A 375 -5.04 -8.10 -11.97
C ASN A 375 -4.55 -8.48 -10.57
N LEU A 376 -3.25 -8.56 -10.41
CA LEU A 376 -2.57 -8.98 -9.18
C LEU A 376 -1.46 -8.00 -8.83
N LEU A 377 -1.34 -7.69 -7.54
CA LEU A 377 -0.23 -6.98 -6.96
C LEU A 377 0.32 -7.78 -5.79
N VAL A 378 1.59 -8.14 -5.86
CA VAL A 378 2.34 -8.80 -4.79
C VAL A 378 3.44 -7.87 -4.32
N THR A 379 3.56 -7.66 -3.03
CA THR A 379 4.51 -6.71 -2.47
C THR A 379 5.05 -7.21 -1.12
#